data_eae892aff599fddaafa993490ca6c2bf
#
_entry.id   eae892aff599fddaafa993490ca6c2bf
#
_cell.length_a   1.000
_cell.length_b   1.000
_cell.length_c   1.000
_cell.angle_alpha   90.00
_cell.angle_beta   90.00
_cell.angle_gamma   90.00
#
_symmetry.space_group_name_H-M   'P 1'
#
loop_
_entity.id
_entity.type
_entity.pdbx_description
1 polymer ?
#
loop_
_entity_poly.entity_id
_entity_poly.type
_entity_poly.pdbx_seq_one_letter_code
_entity_poly.pdbx_strand_id
1 'polypeptide(L)'
;MEIKPLIKEDFVVLDEESTLSELIGKLKTFEKRTGLVFRKKKYLGLIEKKKLLKSRLDVSKAKIKNFVQITPIINENADLFETAYLMYQSDLRYIPVESNKKIIGVLNALDLTKLIAELPEVKDTKVRDIKLVKPRKVNMTDPVVIAMNIMFQEKIDHVPLFEDGEVTGIITFKDLLRGYLNWSPKRNFSAKFNNAANAKCAESEMQKLNN
;
A
#
# COMPACT_ATOMS: atom_id res chain seq x y z
N MET A 1 11.26 -24.00 4.19
CA MET A 1 12.25 -22.96 3.80
C MET A 1 12.17 -21.84 4.80
N GLU A 2 13.31 -21.28 5.24
CA GLU A 2 13.33 -20.27 6.30
C GLU A 2 12.99 -18.87 5.76
N ILE A 3 12.16 -18.12 6.51
CA ILE A 3 11.78 -16.74 6.20
C ILE A 3 12.81 -15.71 6.70
N LYS A 4 13.76 -16.13 7.50
CA LYS A 4 14.73 -15.27 8.20
C LYS A 4 15.48 -14.28 7.30
N PRO A 5 15.92 -14.62 6.08
CA PRO A 5 16.58 -13.67 5.19
C PRO A 5 15.69 -12.53 4.67
N LEU A 6 14.37 -12.67 4.80
CA LEU A 6 13.40 -11.69 4.31
C LEU A 6 12.97 -10.68 5.39
N ILE A 7 13.40 -10.89 6.64
CA ILE A 7 13.04 -10.01 7.76
C ILE A 7 13.78 -8.68 7.62
N LYS A 8 13.04 -7.59 7.64
CA LYS A 8 13.59 -6.24 7.48
C LYS A 8 13.14 -5.31 8.59
N GLU A 9 14.01 -4.41 9.00
CA GLU A 9 13.68 -3.31 9.92
C GLU A 9 12.98 -2.15 9.17
N ASP A 10 11.95 -2.46 8.36
CA ASP A 10 11.18 -1.48 7.59
C ASP A 10 9.95 -0.97 8.38
N PHE A 11 10.17 -0.54 9.61
CA PHE A 11 9.11 -0.03 10.48
C PHE A 11 9.60 1.08 11.43
N VAL A 12 8.65 1.83 11.96
CA VAL A 12 8.81 2.72 13.12
C VAL A 12 7.90 2.28 14.26
N VAL A 13 8.30 2.57 15.50
CA VAL A 13 7.50 2.28 16.69
C VAL A 13 6.76 3.53 17.14
N LEU A 14 5.49 3.36 17.51
CA LEU A 14 4.58 4.42 17.93
C LEU A 14 3.73 3.99 19.11
N ASP A 15 3.39 4.96 19.97
CA ASP A 15 2.36 4.79 20.98
C ASP A 15 0.96 4.98 20.35
N GLU A 16 -0.05 4.28 20.88
CA GLU A 16 -1.44 4.37 20.36
C GLU A 16 -2.04 5.78 20.41
N GLU A 17 -1.55 6.63 21.31
CA GLU A 17 -1.99 8.02 21.45
C GLU A 17 -1.25 8.98 20.51
N SER A 18 -0.25 8.52 19.77
CA SER A 18 0.41 9.32 18.74
C SER A 18 -0.60 9.77 17.66
N THR A 19 -0.28 10.89 17.02
CA THR A 19 -1.10 11.41 15.90
C THR A 19 -0.69 10.82 14.56
N LEU A 20 -1.57 10.91 13.56
CA LEU A 20 -1.22 10.55 12.19
C LEU A 20 -0.09 11.42 11.63
N SER A 21 -0.02 12.69 12.05
CA SER A 21 1.07 13.60 11.67
C SER A 21 2.42 13.10 12.16
N GLU A 22 2.51 12.64 13.43
CA GLU A 22 3.74 12.05 13.99
C GLU A 22 4.14 10.77 13.25
N LEU A 23 3.17 9.89 12.94
CA LEU A 23 3.42 8.69 12.16
C LEU A 23 3.99 9.05 10.78
N ILE A 24 3.32 9.94 10.04
CA ILE A 24 3.76 10.35 8.69
C ILE A 24 5.16 10.97 8.74
N GLY A 25 5.41 11.84 9.75
CA GLY A 25 6.72 12.43 9.97
C GLY A 25 7.80 11.37 10.17
N LYS A 26 7.61 10.44 11.11
CA LYS A 26 8.56 9.35 11.36
C LYS A 26 8.77 8.45 10.14
N LEU A 27 7.69 8.04 9.44
CA LEU A 27 7.80 7.23 8.23
C LEU A 27 8.59 7.93 7.13
N LYS A 28 8.46 9.25 7.00
CA LYS A 28 9.22 10.06 6.03
C LYS A 28 10.69 10.20 6.45
N THR A 29 10.93 10.61 7.69
CA THR A 29 12.29 10.85 8.23
C THR A 29 13.16 9.60 8.19
N PHE A 30 12.60 8.44 8.53
CA PHE A 30 13.32 7.17 8.57
C PHE A 30 13.15 6.34 7.30
N GLU A 31 12.50 6.87 6.27
CA GLU A 31 12.22 6.18 4.99
C GLU A 31 11.53 4.82 5.15
N LYS A 32 10.72 4.68 6.20
CA LYS A 32 10.00 3.43 6.51
C LYS A 32 8.60 3.41 5.91
N ARG A 33 8.02 2.22 5.78
CA ARG A 33 6.71 2.00 5.15
C ARG A 33 5.63 1.60 6.14
N THR A 34 6.04 1.15 7.34
CA THR A 34 5.16 0.53 8.32
C THR A 34 5.35 1.15 9.69
N GLY A 35 4.26 1.42 10.39
CA GLY A 35 4.24 1.82 11.80
C GLY A 35 3.73 0.67 12.67
N LEU A 36 4.50 0.23 13.65
CA LEU A 36 4.07 -0.71 14.68
C LEU A 36 3.53 0.06 15.87
N VAL A 37 2.33 -0.25 16.29
CA VAL A 37 1.62 0.49 17.34
C VAL A 37 1.58 -0.31 18.62
N PHE A 38 1.93 0.34 19.72
CA PHE A 38 1.98 -0.25 21.05
C PHE A 38 1.14 0.57 22.03
N ARG A 39 0.55 -0.13 23.02
CA ARG A 39 0.07 0.43 24.27
C ARG A 39 1.04 0.01 25.35
N LYS A 40 1.85 0.95 25.86
CA LYS A 40 2.98 0.63 26.76
C LYS A 40 3.90 -0.42 26.08
N LYS A 41 3.93 -1.64 26.60
CA LYS A 41 4.74 -2.76 26.04
C LYS A 41 3.92 -3.75 25.22
N LYS A 42 2.58 -3.58 25.15
CA LYS A 42 1.69 -4.50 24.41
C LYS A 42 1.57 -4.04 22.97
N TYR A 43 1.92 -4.91 22.03
CA TYR A 43 1.66 -4.70 20.62
C TYR A 43 0.15 -4.71 20.35
N LEU A 44 -0.33 -3.75 19.57
CA LEU A 44 -1.72 -3.59 19.19
C LEU A 44 -1.97 -3.95 17.71
N GLY A 45 -1.01 -3.68 16.86
CA GLY A 45 -1.14 -3.88 15.43
C GLY A 45 -0.22 -2.95 14.65
N LEU A 46 -0.41 -2.90 13.34
CA LEU A 46 0.38 -2.05 12.46
C LEU A 46 -0.47 -1.07 11.65
N ILE A 47 0.20 -0.06 11.12
CA ILE A 47 -0.37 0.91 10.17
C ILE A 47 0.54 0.98 8.96
N GLU A 48 -0.04 0.78 7.76
CA GLU A 48 0.67 0.95 6.50
C GLU A 48 0.52 2.38 5.97
N LYS A 49 1.63 2.97 5.51
CA LYS A 49 1.64 4.31 4.89
C LYS A 49 0.60 4.43 3.77
N LYS A 50 0.46 3.41 2.93
CA LYS A 50 -0.46 3.42 1.77
C LYS A 50 -1.94 3.54 2.20
N LYS A 51 -2.32 3.00 3.35
CA LYS A 51 -3.71 3.05 3.86
C LYS A 51 -4.09 4.43 4.38
N LEU A 52 -3.12 5.23 4.84
CA LEU A 52 -3.34 6.58 5.37
C LEU A 52 -3.69 7.60 4.28
N LEU A 53 -3.14 7.42 3.07
CA LEU A 53 -3.32 8.37 1.96
C LEU A 53 -4.75 8.43 1.42
N LYS A 54 -5.62 7.50 1.82
CA LYS A 54 -7.03 7.41 1.38
C LYS A 54 -8.01 8.20 2.27
N SER A 55 -7.57 8.82 3.35
CA SER A 55 -8.45 9.50 4.31
C SER A 55 -8.38 11.02 4.19
N ARG A 56 -9.54 11.69 4.05
CA ARG A 56 -9.69 13.16 4.09
C ARG A 56 -9.71 13.71 5.52
N LEU A 57 -8.81 13.23 6.39
CA LEU A 57 -8.82 13.55 7.82
C LEU A 57 -7.81 14.65 8.16
N ASP A 58 -8.11 15.41 9.20
CA ASP A 58 -7.13 16.29 9.82
C ASP A 58 -6.09 15.44 10.55
N VAL A 59 -4.98 15.19 9.86
CA VAL A 59 -3.90 14.32 10.34
C VAL A 59 -3.24 14.81 11.63
N SER A 60 -3.38 16.10 11.96
CA SER A 60 -2.81 16.71 13.16
C SER A 60 -3.58 16.31 14.43
N LYS A 61 -4.87 16.05 14.31
CA LYS A 61 -5.77 15.70 15.42
C LYS A 61 -6.12 14.23 15.48
N ALA A 62 -6.03 13.54 14.34
CA ALA A 62 -6.41 12.14 14.24
C ALA A 62 -5.40 11.24 15.00
N LYS A 63 -5.92 10.45 15.96
CA LYS A 63 -5.11 9.48 16.72
C LYS A 63 -4.93 8.20 15.93
N ILE A 64 -3.71 7.65 15.97
CA ILE A 64 -3.35 6.45 15.20
C ILE A 64 -4.11 5.20 15.63
N LYS A 65 -4.55 5.11 16.88
CA LYS A 65 -5.35 3.97 17.40
C LYS A 65 -6.59 3.63 16.57
N ASN A 66 -7.18 4.63 15.90
CA ASN A 66 -8.35 4.45 15.06
C ASN A 66 -8.03 3.84 13.68
N PHE A 67 -6.76 3.69 13.34
CA PHE A 67 -6.28 3.21 12.04
C PHE A 67 -5.44 1.95 12.15
N VAL A 68 -5.27 1.45 13.37
CA VAL A 68 -4.48 0.24 13.62
C VAL A 68 -5.17 -0.96 12.99
N GLN A 69 -4.44 -1.68 12.17
CA GLN A 69 -4.84 -3.00 11.69
C GLN A 69 -4.28 -4.04 12.65
N ILE A 70 -5.16 -4.79 13.28
CA ILE A 70 -4.76 -5.92 14.12
C ILE A 70 -4.11 -6.95 13.22
N THR A 71 -2.88 -7.35 13.54
CA THR A 71 -2.13 -8.36 12.81
C THR A 71 -1.51 -9.35 13.77
N PRO A 72 -1.44 -10.62 13.40
CA PRO A 72 -0.65 -11.59 14.15
C PRO A 72 0.83 -11.23 14.12
N ILE A 73 1.58 -11.82 15.04
CA ILE A 73 3.04 -11.80 15.07
C ILE A 73 3.49 -13.22 14.76
N ILE A 74 4.50 -13.40 13.92
CA ILE A 74 5.10 -14.69 13.64
C ILE A 74 6.49 -14.79 14.26
N ASN A 75 6.94 -16.02 14.52
CA ASN A 75 8.30 -16.27 15.00
C ASN A 75 9.30 -16.21 13.82
N GLU A 76 10.55 -15.81 14.09
CA GLU A 76 11.61 -15.77 13.06
C GLU A 76 11.88 -17.12 12.37
N ASN A 77 11.55 -18.22 13.04
CA ASN A 77 11.69 -19.59 12.53
C ASN A 77 10.38 -20.14 11.92
N ALA A 78 9.36 -19.29 11.71
CA ALA A 78 8.11 -19.72 11.10
C ALA A 78 8.35 -20.29 9.69
N ASP A 79 7.54 -21.27 9.32
CA ASP A 79 7.61 -21.88 7.99
C ASP A 79 7.10 -20.94 6.91
N LEU A 80 7.70 -21.03 5.72
CA LEU A 80 7.35 -20.21 4.57
C LEU A 80 5.88 -20.39 4.17
N PHE A 81 5.40 -21.63 4.11
CA PHE A 81 4.03 -21.95 3.71
C PHE A 81 3.02 -21.40 4.72
N GLU A 82 3.24 -21.65 6.01
CA GLU A 82 2.38 -21.13 7.07
C GLU A 82 2.34 -19.60 7.06
N THR A 83 3.49 -18.97 6.86
CA THR A 83 3.58 -17.49 6.76
C THR A 83 2.80 -16.97 5.56
N ALA A 84 2.97 -17.56 4.39
CA ALA A 84 2.25 -17.18 3.17
C ALA A 84 0.74 -17.37 3.34
N TYR A 85 0.33 -18.50 3.91
CA TYR A 85 -1.06 -18.82 4.18
C TYR A 85 -1.70 -17.80 5.15
N LEU A 86 -1.02 -17.48 6.23
CA LEU A 86 -1.48 -16.50 7.22
C LEU A 86 -1.62 -15.11 6.62
N MET A 87 -0.64 -14.65 5.83
CA MET A 87 -0.70 -13.37 5.14
C MET A 87 -1.84 -13.32 4.11
N TYR A 88 -2.05 -14.40 3.36
CA TYR A 88 -3.14 -14.51 2.40
C TYR A 88 -4.51 -14.46 3.09
N GLN A 89 -4.73 -15.28 4.11
CA GLN A 89 -6.01 -15.36 4.83
C GLN A 89 -6.38 -14.03 5.52
N SER A 90 -5.38 -13.30 5.99
CA SER A 90 -5.57 -12.06 6.74
C SER A 90 -5.46 -10.80 5.86
N ASP A 91 -5.32 -10.92 4.55
CA ASP A 91 -5.11 -9.81 3.59
C ASP A 91 -3.99 -8.86 4.06
N LEU A 92 -2.87 -9.43 4.51
CA LEU A 92 -1.75 -8.69 5.05
C LEU A 92 -0.65 -8.47 4.00
N ARG A 93 -0.22 -7.22 3.90
CA ARG A 93 0.98 -6.88 3.13
C ARG A 93 2.26 -6.95 3.96
N TYR A 94 2.15 -6.69 5.24
CA TYR A 94 3.25 -6.77 6.21
C TYR A 94 2.82 -7.58 7.42
N ILE A 95 3.73 -8.39 7.94
CA ILE A 95 3.53 -9.14 9.17
C ILE A 95 4.75 -8.93 10.08
N PRO A 96 4.56 -8.58 11.37
CA PRO A 96 5.66 -8.45 12.31
C PRO A 96 6.26 -9.81 12.65
N VAL A 97 7.56 -9.81 12.82
CA VAL A 97 8.35 -11.01 13.18
C VAL A 97 8.99 -10.79 14.52
N GLU A 98 8.85 -11.77 15.42
CA GLU A 98 9.48 -11.76 16.73
C GLU A 98 10.57 -12.81 16.88
N SER A 99 11.55 -12.48 17.70
CA SER A 99 12.52 -13.40 18.29
C SER A 99 12.65 -13.07 19.78
N ASN A 100 12.65 -14.07 20.64
CA ASN A 100 12.76 -13.90 22.10
C ASN A 100 11.77 -12.87 22.68
N LYS A 101 10.50 -12.89 22.22
CA LYS A 101 9.42 -11.98 22.63
C LYS A 101 9.68 -10.49 22.30
N LYS A 102 10.59 -10.22 21.39
CA LYS A 102 10.85 -8.85 20.86
C LYS A 102 10.60 -8.86 19.37
N ILE A 103 9.91 -7.84 18.86
CA ILE A 103 9.77 -7.67 17.42
C ILE A 103 11.12 -7.24 16.86
N ILE A 104 11.66 -8.06 15.96
CA ILE A 104 12.96 -7.86 15.31
C ILE A 104 12.83 -7.26 13.93
N GLY A 105 11.64 -7.33 13.31
CA GLY A 105 11.42 -6.82 11.98
C GLY A 105 10.00 -7.02 11.49
N VAL A 106 9.81 -6.73 10.24
CA VAL A 106 8.59 -7.04 9.48
C VAL A 106 8.95 -7.81 8.22
N LEU A 107 8.07 -8.69 7.82
CA LEU A 107 8.15 -9.40 6.56
C LEU A 107 7.12 -8.81 5.59
N ASN A 108 7.54 -8.58 4.35
CA ASN A 108 6.69 -8.04 3.30
C ASN A 108 6.23 -9.15 2.37
N ALA A 109 4.93 -9.18 2.05
CA ALA A 109 4.35 -10.16 1.13
C ALA A 109 5.07 -10.21 -0.24
N LEU A 110 5.51 -9.06 -0.77
CA LEU A 110 6.23 -9.02 -2.03
C LEU A 110 7.60 -9.71 -1.95
N ASP A 111 8.32 -9.57 -0.82
CA ASP A 111 9.60 -10.27 -0.64
C ASP A 111 9.37 -11.77 -0.45
N LEU A 112 8.26 -12.14 0.21
CA LEU A 112 7.84 -13.54 0.33
C LEU A 112 7.54 -14.17 -1.03
N THR A 113 6.81 -13.47 -1.92
CA THR A 113 6.53 -13.98 -3.27
C THR A 113 7.78 -14.15 -4.12
N LYS A 114 8.82 -13.33 -3.93
CA LYS A 114 10.12 -13.53 -4.60
C LYS A 114 10.76 -14.85 -4.18
N LEU A 115 10.72 -15.17 -2.88
CA LEU A 115 11.26 -16.44 -2.39
C LEU A 115 10.45 -17.63 -2.90
N ILE A 116 9.11 -17.52 -2.89
CA ILE A 116 8.21 -18.53 -3.45
C ILE A 116 8.49 -18.78 -4.93
N ALA A 117 8.79 -17.74 -5.71
CA ALA A 117 9.12 -17.86 -7.13
C ALA A 117 10.39 -18.67 -7.42
N GLU A 118 11.27 -18.85 -6.42
CA GLU A 118 12.47 -19.68 -6.53
C GLU A 118 12.21 -21.17 -6.27
N LEU A 119 11.02 -21.54 -5.77
CA LEU A 119 10.67 -22.92 -5.52
C LEU A 119 10.52 -23.69 -6.85
N PRO A 120 11.09 -24.90 -6.96
CA PRO A 120 11.02 -25.71 -8.19
C PRO A 120 9.60 -25.93 -8.67
N GLU A 121 8.68 -26.24 -7.76
CA GLU A 121 7.26 -26.48 -8.04
C GLU A 121 6.53 -25.25 -8.59
N VAL A 122 7.03 -24.04 -8.31
CA VAL A 122 6.45 -22.78 -8.78
C VAL A 122 7.02 -22.34 -10.12
N LYS A 123 8.30 -22.62 -10.39
CA LYS A 123 8.99 -22.24 -11.63
C LYS A 123 8.29 -22.76 -12.89
N ASP A 124 7.75 -23.95 -12.83
CA ASP A 124 7.05 -24.59 -13.95
C ASP A 124 5.54 -24.30 -13.99
N THR A 125 5.00 -23.66 -12.93
CA THR A 125 3.58 -23.34 -12.84
C THR A 125 3.22 -22.21 -13.81
N LYS A 126 2.24 -22.46 -14.68
CA LYS A 126 1.78 -21.46 -15.66
C LYS A 126 0.71 -20.57 -15.04
N VAL A 127 0.62 -19.33 -15.48
CA VAL A 127 -0.41 -18.39 -15.02
C VAL A 127 -1.83 -18.95 -15.17
N ARG A 128 -2.10 -19.73 -16.23
CA ARG A 128 -3.39 -20.39 -16.44
C ARG A 128 -3.76 -21.42 -15.37
N ASP A 129 -2.77 -21.97 -14.66
CA ASP A 129 -2.95 -22.99 -13.61
C ASP A 129 -3.29 -22.36 -12.26
N ILE A 130 -3.20 -21.01 -12.18
CA ILE A 130 -3.59 -20.23 -11.01
C ILE A 130 -5.04 -19.79 -11.17
N LYS A 131 -5.84 -19.92 -10.10
CA LYS A 131 -7.22 -19.41 -10.11
C LYS A 131 -7.23 -17.90 -10.28
N LEU A 132 -7.65 -17.44 -11.44
CA LEU A 132 -7.74 -16.03 -11.78
C LEU A 132 -9.17 -15.51 -11.57
N VAL A 133 -9.29 -14.28 -11.13
CA VAL A 133 -10.56 -13.55 -11.15
C VAL A 133 -10.74 -12.95 -12.54
N LYS A 134 -11.91 -13.16 -13.15
CA LYS A 134 -12.21 -12.52 -14.45
C LYS A 134 -12.35 -11.01 -14.23
N PRO A 135 -11.57 -10.19 -14.94
CA PRO A 135 -11.69 -8.75 -14.82
C PRO A 135 -13.04 -8.27 -15.38
N ARG A 136 -13.59 -7.21 -14.80
CA ARG A 136 -14.70 -6.51 -15.42
C ARG A 136 -14.23 -5.83 -16.70
N LYS A 137 -14.99 -6.01 -17.78
CA LYS A 137 -14.70 -5.35 -19.05
C LYS A 137 -15.17 -3.91 -19.01
N VAL A 138 -14.31 -2.99 -19.39
CA VAL A 138 -14.60 -1.58 -19.62
C VAL A 138 -14.09 -1.26 -21.03
N ASN A 139 -14.96 -0.78 -21.90
CA ASN A 139 -14.56 -0.43 -23.26
C ASN A 139 -13.93 0.97 -23.29
N MET A 140 -13.08 1.20 -24.28
CA MET A 140 -12.47 2.53 -24.49
C MET A 140 -13.52 3.65 -24.68
N THR A 141 -14.69 3.30 -25.18
CA THR A 141 -15.82 4.23 -25.41
C THR A 141 -16.72 4.42 -24.20
N ASP A 142 -16.55 3.63 -23.13
CA ASP A 142 -17.37 3.75 -21.93
C ASP A 142 -17.06 5.04 -21.15
N PRO A 143 -18.07 5.63 -20.48
CA PRO A 143 -17.82 6.74 -19.58
C PRO A 143 -16.82 6.39 -18.49
N VAL A 144 -15.89 7.28 -18.21
CA VAL A 144 -14.83 7.12 -17.17
C VAL A 144 -15.40 6.73 -15.80
N VAL A 145 -16.62 7.19 -15.48
CA VAL A 145 -17.30 6.87 -14.23
C VAL A 145 -17.52 5.37 -14.03
N ILE A 146 -17.64 4.60 -15.10
CA ILE A 146 -17.78 3.13 -15.04
C ILE A 146 -16.51 2.51 -14.47
N ALA A 147 -15.34 2.89 -15.00
CA ALA A 147 -14.06 2.43 -14.48
C ALA A 147 -13.87 2.84 -13.02
N MET A 148 -14.23 4.09 -12.66
CA MET A 148 -14.18 4.58 -11.28
C MET A 148 -15.04 3.74 -10.34
N ASN A 149 -16.29 3.45 -10.72
CA ASN A 149 -17.19 2.65 -9.90
C ASN A 149 -16.65 1.24 -9.66
N ILE A 150 -16.09 0.60 -10.68
CA ILE A 150 -15.45 -0.72 -10.55
C ILE A 150 -14.28 -0.65 -9.57
N MET A 151 -13.39 0.34 -9.70
CA MET A 151 -12.27 0.52 -8.79
C MET A 151 -12.71 0.67 -7.33
N PHE A 152 -13.80 1.42 -7.08
CA PHE A 152 -14.33 1.61 -5.74
C PHE A 152 -15.02 0.36 -5.19
N GLN A 153 -15.86 -0.29 -5.99
CA GLN A 153 -16.62 -1.47 -5.56
C GLN A 153 -15.71 -2.67 -5.29
N GLU A 154 -14.74 -2.90 -6.16
CA GLU A 154 -13.84 -4.04 -6.09
C GLU A 154 -12.53 -3.74 -5.33
N LYS A 155 -12.35 -2.48 -4.87
CA LYS A 155 -11.16 -2.00 -4.15
C LYS A 155 -9.84 -2.23 -4.90
N ILE A 156 -9.90 -2.13 -6.23
CA ILE A 156 -8.74 -2.26 -7.11
C ILE A 156 -8.23 -0.89 -7.56
N ASP A 157 -6.96 -0.82 -7.88
CA ASP A 157 -6.29 0.44 -8.26
C ASP A 157 -6.21 0.62 -9.79
N HIS A 158 -6.61 -0.38 -10.56
CA HIS A 158 -6.48 -0.42 -12.02
C HIS A 158 -7.54 -1.32 -12.66
N VAL A 159 -7.97 -0.97 -13.86
CA VAL A 159 -8.97 -1.71 -14.62
C VAL A 159 -8.48 -1.87 -16.07
N PRO A 160 -8.53 -3.07 -16.66
CA PRO A 160 -8.20 -3.26 -18.06
C PRO A 160 -9.26 -2.62 -18.95
N LEU A 161 -8.80 -1.98 -20.03
CA LEU A 161 -9.63 -1.39 -21.07
C LEU A 161 -9.64 -2.28 -22.31
N PHE A 162 -10.80 -2.38 -22.93
CA PHE A 162 -11.04 -3.22 -24.09
C PHE A 162 -11.48 -2.37 -25.30
N GLU A 163 -11.05 -2.79 -26.47
CA GLU A 163 -11.51 -2.32 -27.77
C GLU A 163 -11.58 -3.54 -28.69
N ASP A 164 -12.70 -3.71 -29.39
CA ASP A 164 -12.96 -4.86 -30.26
C ASP A 164 -12.73 -6.25 -29.62
N GLY A 165 -12.91 -6.31 -28.30
CA GLY A 165 -12.74 -7.54 -27.50
C GLY A 165 -11.32 -7.81 -27.02
N GLU A 166 -10.34 -7.04 -27.44
CA GLU A 166 -8.94 -7.14 -27.03
C GLU A 166 -8.59 -6.14 -25.92
N VAL A 167 -7.60 -6.47 -25.09
CA VAL A 167 -7.08 -5.56 -24.06
C VAL A 167 -6.15 -4.56 -24.73
N THR A 168 -6.56 -3.29 -24.75
CA THR A 168 -5.79 -2.19 -25.37
C THR A 168 -5.04 -1.34 -24.37
N GLY A 169 -5.36 -1.46 -23.07
CA GLY A 169 -4.69 -0.69 -22.04
C GLY A 169 -5.18 -1.01 -20.63
N ILE A 170 -4.63 -0.28 -19.67
CA ILE A 170 -5.03 -0.32 -18.28
C ILE A 170 -5.21 1.12 -17.82
N ILE A 171 -6.37 1.44 -17.23
CA ILE A 171 -6.60 2.73 -16.57
C ILE A 171 -6.35 2.60 -15.08
N THR A 172 -5.67 3.57 -14.49
CA THR A 172 -5.34 3.63 -13.06
C THR A 172 -5.98 4.84 -12.40
N PHE A 173 -6.04 4.86 -11.06
CA PHE A 173 -6.42 6.06 -10.32
C PHE A 173 -5.56 7.28 -10.69
N LYS A 174 -4.30 7.07 -11.01
CA LYS A 174 -3.38 8.13 -11.40
C LYS A 174 -3.78 8.77 -12.72
N ASP A 175 -4.23 7.95 -13.67
CA ASP A 175 -4.71 8.43 -14.98
C ASP A 175 -6.02 9.19 -14.83
N LEU A 176 -6.92 8.73 -13.98
CA LEU A 176 -8.16 9.44 -13.66
C LEU A 176 -7.89 10.82 -13.04
N LEU A 177 -6.94 10.92 -12.11
CA LEU A 177 -6.54 12.20 -11.54
C LEU A 177 -5.93 13.13 -12.59
N ARG A 178 -5.06 12.60 -13.46
CA ARG A 178 -4.46 13.35 -14.57
C ARG A 178 -5.54 13.86 -15.53
N GLY A 179 -6.49 12.99 -15.89
CA GLY A 179 -7.64 13.35 -16.72
C GLY A 179 -8.44 14.48 -16.09
N TYR A 180 -8.78 14.38 -14.81
CA TYR A 180 -9.52 15.42 -14.10
C TYR A 180 -8.81 16.79 -14.12
N LEU A 181 -7.50 16.81 -13.95
CA LEU A 181 -6.71 18.05 -14.03
C LEU A 181 -6.76 18.68 -15.43
N ASN A 182 -6.82 17.86 -16.48
CA ASN A 182 -6.93 18.31 -17.86
C ASN A 182 -8.35 18.72 -18.24
N TRP A 183 -9.39 18.08 -17.69
CA TRP A 183 -10.81 18.37 -17.97
C TRP A 183 -11.35 19.52 -17.14
N SER A 184 -10.75 19.82 -16.00
CA SER A 184 -11.16 20.93 -15.18
C SER A 184 -10.82 22.23 -15.92
N PRO A 185 -11.82 23.09 -16.27
CA PRO A 185 -11.53 24.40 -16.83
C PRO A 185 -10.58 25.08 -15.85
N LYS A 186 -9.43 25.58 -16.36
CA LYS A 186 -8.29 26.13 -15.63
C LYS A 186 -8.73 26.90 -14.38
N ARG A 187 -8.94 26.21 -13.28
CA ARG A 187 -8.97 26.85 -11.97
C ARG A 187 -7.54 27.33 -11.76
N ASN A 188 -7.35 28.63 -11.65
CA ASN A 188 -6.05 29.22 -11.34
C ASN A 188 -5.53 28.59 -10.03
N PHE A 189 -4.81 27.49 -10.14
CA PHE A 189 -4.14 26.84 -9.01
C PHE A 189 -3.10 27.76 -8.35
N SER A 190 -2.60 28.77 -9.07
CA SER A 190 -1.65 29.78 -8.58
C SER A 190 -2.16 30.60 -7.38
N ALA A 191 -3.47 30.74 -7.20
CA ALA A 191 -4.01 31.59 -6.13
C ALA A 191 -4.13 30.90 -4.75
N LYS A 192 -4.04 29.56 -4.65
CA LYS A 192 -4.21 28.84 -3.39
C LYS A 192 -2.91 28.26 -2.80
N PHE A 193 -1.81 28.26 -3.53
CA PHE A 193 -0.53 27.72 -3.08
C PHE A 193 0.51 28.77 -2.70
N ASN A 194 0.11 30.05 -2.61
CA ASN A 194 0.99 31.14 -2.19
C ASN A 194 1.27 31.21 -0.67
N ASN A 195 1.03 30.14 0.08
CA ASN A 195 1.66 29.96 1.38
C ASN A 195 3.02 29.30 1.18
N ALA A 196 4.06 30.11 1.29
CA ALA A 196 5.46 29.81 0.94
C ALA A 196 6.06 28.51 1.54
N ALA A 197 5.46 27.92 2.53
CA ALA A 197 5.89 26.65 3.12
C ALA A 197 5.48 25.42 2.30
N ASN A 198 4.39 25.51 1.51
CA ASN A 198 3.91 24.40 0.70
C ASN A 198 4.44 24.42 -0.74
N ALA A 199 4.86 25.57 -1.25
CA ALA A 199 5.40 25.72 -2.60
C ALA A 199 6.73 24.97 -2.76
N LYS A 200 7.63 25.04 -1.78
CA LYS A 200 8.94 24.34 -1.81
C LYS A 200 8.81 22.81 -1.79
N CYS A 201 7.75 22.26 -1.19
CA CYS A 201 7.54 20.81 -1.15
C CYS A 201 7.00 20.29 -2.50
N ALA A 202 6.12 21.05 -3.15
CA ALA A 202 5.54 20.69 -4.45
C ALA A 202 6.56 20.81 -5.60
N GLU A 203 7.41 21.82 -5.59
CA GLU A 203 8.47 21.98 -6.61
C GLU A 203 9.54 20.90 -6.52
N SER A 204 9.93 20.49 -5.31
CA SER A 204 10.92 19.42 -5.12
C SER A 204 10.39 18.04 -5.54
N GLU A 205 9.08 17.79 -5.42
CA GLU A 205 8.48 16.54 -5.89
C GLU A 205 8.23 16.54 -7.40
N MET A 206 7.91 17.67 -8.00
CA MET A 206 7.75 17.78 -9.46
C MET A 206 9.09 17.67 -10.20
N GLN A 207 10.18 18.16 -9.66
CA GLN A 207 11.52 17.99 -10.25
C GLN A 207 12.01 16.54 -10.21
N LYS A 208 11.59 15.74 -9.23
CA LYS A 208 11.92 14.30 -9.16
C LYS A 208 11.08 13.42 -10.09
N LEU A 209 10.02 13.95 -10.68
CA LEU A 209 9.15 13.23 -11.62
C LEU A 209 9.51 13.51 -13.09
N ASN A 210 10.39 14.50 -13.34
CA ASN A 210 10.82 14.90 -14.68
C ASN A 210 12.29 14.51 -15.00
N ASN A 211 12.95 13.80 -14.09
CA ASN A 211 14.24 13.12 -14.29
C ASN A 211 14.03 11.62 -14.11
#